data_727ed4161c85f497592dcf2cda0cadf6
#
_entry.id   727ed4161c85f497592dcf2cda0cadf6
#
_cell.length_a   1.000
_cell.length_b   1.000
_cell.length_c   1.000
_cell.angle_alpha   90.00
_cell.angle_beta   90.00
_cell.angle_gamma   90.00
#
_symmetry.space_group_name_H-M   'P 1'
#
loop_
_entity.id
_entity.type
_entity.pdbx_description
1 polymer ?
#
loop_
_entity_poly.entity_id
_entity_poly.type
_entity_poly.pdbx_seq_one_letter_code
_entity_poly.pdbx_strand_id
1 'polypeptide(L)'
;MIETVYTKHIYPTSAGETALFKTIVVMLVIQRFGVVTLPKLQMYLWSLKNEENRNKLIAFRKSMKITEAPWILENDIVQVVTQCLCNHYIKVEMNKSGKISYALDFESSNLLQAISDTDLVKEIKVELETIGGLTDKLLEHLEFDF
;
A
#
# COMPACT_ATOMS: atom_id res chain seq x y z
N MET A 1 -26.11 18.13 -6.98
CA MET A 1 -24.99 18.40 -7.43
C MET A 1 -23.97 17.29 -7.36
N ILE A 2 -23.10 17.44 -8.18
CA ILE A 2 -22.22 16.32 -8.48
C ILE A 2 -21.35 15.91 -7.34
N GLU A 3 -20.88 16.85 -6.57
CA GLU A 3 -19.99 16.52 -5.47
C GLU A 3 -20.64 15.62 -4.47
N THR A 4 -21.92 15.81 -4.23
CA THR A 4 -22.62 14.97 -3.26
C THR A 4 -22.63 13.52 -3.70
N VAL A 5 -22.82 13.31 -4.99
CA VAL A 5 -22.81 11.96 -5.53
C VAL A 5 -21.41 11.37 -5.41
N TYR A 6 -20.42 12.13 -5.80
CA TYR A 6 -19.06 11.68 -5.77
C TYR A 6 -18.58 11.32 -4.39
N THR A 7 -19.02 12.02 -3.38
CA THR A 7 -18.58 11.77 -2.03
C THR A 7 -18.70 10.31 -1.65
N LYS A 8 -19.70 9.65 -2.18
CA LYS A 8 -19.90 8.25 -1.84
C LYS A 8 -19.26 7.28 -2.81
N HIS A 9 -19.14 7.69 -4.05
CA HIS A 9 -18.83 6.73 -5.09
C HIS A 9 -17.46 6.87 -5.72
N ILE A 10 -16.78 7.91 -5.41
CA ILE A 10 -15.45 8.11 -5.95
C ILE A 10 -14.51 7.02 -5.52
N TYR A 11 -14.56 6.68 -4.25
CA TYR A 11 -13.61 5.74 -3.74
C TYR A 11 -13.70 4.39 -4.37
N PRO A 12 -14.83 3.74 -4.42
CA PRO A 12 -14.85 2.32 -4.73
C PRO A 12 -14.12 1.97 -6.00
N THR A 13 -14.16 2.82 -6.98
CA THR A 13 -13.59 2.43 -8.26
C THR A 13 -12.43 3.29 -8.69
N SER A 14 -12.49 4.57 -8.42
CA SER A 14 -11.46 5.43 -8.97
C SER A 14 -10.37 5.75 -7.99
N ALA A 15 -10.67 5.92 -6.72
CA ALA A 15 -9.65 6.31 -5.76
C ALA A 15 -8.57 5.26 -5.61
N GLY A 16 -8.95 3.98 -5.56
CA GLY A 16 -7.97 2.91 -5.39
C GLY A 16 -7.06 2.74 -6.58
N GLU A 17 -7.36 3.39 -7.69
CA GLU A 17 -6.56 3.28 -8.90
C GLU A 17 -5.83 4.57 -9.24
N THR A 18 -6.07 5.65 -8.51
CA THR A 18 -5.38 6.90 -8.80
C THR A 18 -3.95 6.86 -8.29
N ALA A 19 -3.08 7.57 -8.99
CA ALA A 19 -1.69 7.69 -8.58
C ALA A 19 -1.58 8.36 -7.22
N LEU A 20 -2.43 9.31 -6.93
CA LEU A 20 -2.42 10.00 -5.64
C LEU A 20 -2.76 9.05 -4.51
N PHE A 21 -3.81 8.25 -4.66
CA PHE A 21 -4.18 7.27 -3.65
C PHE A 21 -3.02 6.31 -3.38
N LYS A 22 -2.44 5.78 -4.45
CA LYS A 22 -1.34 4.83 -4.31
C LYS A 22 -0.12 5.46 -3.66
N THR A 23 0.17 6.71 -3.99
CA THR A 23 1.27 7.44 -3.36
C THR A 23 1.04 7.58 -1.86
N ILE A 24 -0.18 7.93 -1.47
CA ILE A 24 -0.53 8.07 -0.05
C ILE A 24 -0.39 6.73 0.66
N VAL A 25 -0.88 5.66 0.04
CA VAL A 25 -0.78 4.32 0.63
C VAL A 25 0.68 3.92 0.83
N VAL A 26 1.51 4.14 -0.19
CA VAL A 26 2.93 3.81 -0.10
C VAL A 26 3.57 4.49 1.12
N MET A 27 3.33 5.78 1.27
CA MET A 27 3.91 6.52 2.38
C MET A 27 3.36 6.06 3.72
N LEU A 28 2.06 5.81 3.81
CA LEU A 28 1.46 5.38 5.07
C LEU A 28 1.92 3.98 5.47
N VAL A 29 2.10 3.09 4.51
CA VAL A 29 2.63 1.76 4.77
C VAL A 29 4.04 1.86 5.35
N ILE A 30 4.89 2.66 4.74
CA ILE A 30 6.25 2.84 5.22
C ILE A 30 6.25 3.51 6.59
N GLN A 31 5.40 4.52 6.78
CA GLN A 31 5.31 5.19 8.07
C GLN A 31 4.91 4.22 9.19
N ARG A 32 3.98 3.32 8.89
CA ARG A 32 3.44 2.41 9.90
C ARG A 32 4.36 1.22 10.17
N PHE A 33 4.93 0.64 9.14
CA PHE A 33 5.66 -0.62 9.25
C PHE A 33 7.17 -0.49 9.09
N GLY A 34 7.65 0.70 8.75
CA GLY A 34 9.06 0.93 8.53
C GLY A 34 9.47 0.61 7.10
N VAL A 35 10.73 0.30 6.91
CA VAL A 35 11.28 0.01 5.59
C VAL A 35 10.59 -1.21 4.98
N VAL A 36 10.11 -1.09 3.74
CA VAL A 36 9.35 -2.15 3.08
C VAL A 36 9.89 -2.43 1.69
N THR A 37 9.68 -3.67 1.24
CA THR A 37 10.06 -4.10 -0.11
C THR A 37 8.89 -3.86 -1.06
N LEU A 38 9.17 -3.92 -2.36
CA LEU A 38 8.15 -3.76 -3.38
C LEU A 38 7.03 -4.79 -3.28
N PRO A 39 7.31 -6.08 -3.07
CA PRO A 39 6.23 -7.06 -2.90
C PRO A 39 5.29 -6.73 -1.77
N LYS A 40 5.80 -6.21 -0.66
CA LYS A 40 4.93 -5.80 0.45
C LYS A 40 4.04 -4.64 0.05
N LEU A 41 4.60 -3.66 -0.64
CA LEU A 41 3.81 -2.52 -1.13
C LEU A 41 2.71 -2.99 -2.07
N GLN A 42 3.00 -3.93 -2.95
CA GLN A 42 2.01 -4.47 -3.86
C GLN A 42 0.87 -5.15 -3.12
N MET A 43 1.20 -5.92 -2.09
CA MET A 43 0.17 -6.60 -1.31
C MET A 43 -0.74 -5.61 -0.58
N TYR A 44 -0.16 -4.58 -0.01
CA TYR A 44 -0.98 -3.56 0.65
C TYR A 44 -1.85 -2.81 -0.33
N LEU A 45 -1.29 -2.42 -1.47
CA LEU A 45 -2.08 -1.72 -2.49
C LEU A 45 -3.22 -2.59 -2.99
N TRP A 46 -2.96 -3.85 -3.24
CA TRP A 46 -3.98 -4.78 -3.67
C TRP A 46 -5.08 -4.92 -2.61
N SER A 47 -4.69 -5.07 -1.36
CA SER A 47 -5.64 -5.29 -0.28
C SER A 47 -6.51 -4.08 0.00
N LEU A 48 -6.01 -2.88 -0.25
CA LEU A 48 -6.76 -1.67 0.04
C LEU A 48 -7.68 -1.25 -1.10
N LYS A 49 -7.72 -2.00 -2.19
CA LYS A 49 -8.62 -1.69 -3.29
C LYS A 49 -10.08 -1.87 -2.92
N ASN A 50 -10.38 -2.91 -2.16
CA ASN A 50 -11.75 -3.20 -1.73
C ASN A 50 -11.73 -4.09 -0.51
N GLU A 51 -12.91 -4.23 0.08
CA GLU A 51 -13.05 -5.01 1.30
C GLU A 51 -12.78 -6.50 1.08
N GLU A 52 -13.17 -7.02 -0.07
CA GLU A 52 -12.94 -8.42 -0.38
C GLU A 52 -11.46 -8.77 -0.39
N ASN A 53 -10.66 -7.94 -1.06
CA ASN A 53 -9.22 -8.15 -1.11
C ASN A 53 -8.61 -8.04 0.28
N ARG A 54 -9.04 -7.06 1.05
CA ARG A 54 -8.54 -6.87 2.40
C ARG A 54 -8.81 -8.08 3.27
N ASN A 55 -10.02 -8.60 3.20
CA ASN A 55 -10.40 -9.77 3.98
C ASN A 55 -9.62 -11.01 3.57
N LYS A 56 -9.33 -11.16 2.29
CA LYS A 56 -8.50 -12.25 1.80
C LYS A 56 -7.08 -12.17 2.36
N LEU A 57 -6.51 -10.99 2.40
CA LEU A 57 -5.16 -10.84 2.94
C LEU A 57 -5.14 -11.12 4.45
N ILE A 58 -6.14 -10.64 5.17
CA ILE A 58 -6.24 -10.91 6.61
C ILE A 58 -6.36 -12.41 6.86
N ALA A 59 -7.21 -13.09 6.11
CA ALA A 59 -7.38 -14.52 6.25
C ALA A 59 -6.10 -15.28 5.93
N PHE A 60 -5.40 -14.88 4.88
CA PHE A 60 -4.14 -15.48 4.51
C PHE A 60 -3.11 -15.28 5.62
N ARG A 61 -3.05 -14.08 6.17
CA ARG A 61 -2.08 -13.79 7.22
C ARG A 61 -2.29 -14.67 8.46
N LYS A 62 -3.54 -15.00 8.75
CA LYS A 62 -3.85 -15.85 9.90
C LYS A 62 -3.59 -17.33 9.63
N SER A 63 -3.95 -17.81 8.47
CA SER A 63 -3.92 -19.24 8.18
C SER A 63 -2.70 -19.69 7.39
N MET A 64 -1.99 -18.76 6.78
CA MET A 64 -0.90 -19.04 5.87
C MET A 64 -1.33 -19.89 4.68
N LYS A 65 -2.63 -19.90 4.39
CA LYS A 65 -3.17 -20.64 3.25
C LYS A 65 -3.69 -19.68 2.22
N ILE A 66 -3.32 -19.92 1.00
CA ILE A 66 -3.77 -19.12 -0.13
C ILE A 66 -4.89 -19.87 -0.80
N THR A 67 -6.06 -19.27 -0.80
CA THR A 67 -7.21 -19.87 -1.49
C THR A 67 -7.34 -19.35 -2.90
N GLU A 68 -6.93 -18.13 -3.12
CA GLU A 68 -6.95 -17.55 -4.46
C GLU A 68 -5.72 -16.67 -4.57
N ALA A 69 -5.11 -16.72 -5.73
CA ALA A 69 -3.90 -15.93 -5.96
C ALA A 69 -4.27 -14.46 -6.17
N PRO A 70 -3.88 -13.58 -5.26
CA PRO A 70 -4.06 -12.15 -5.47
C PRO A 70 -2.92 -11.60 -6.32
N TRP A 71 -2.53 -12.35 -7.33
CA TRP A 71 -1.26 -12.07 -7.99
C TRP A 71 -1.39 -11.18 -9.18
N ILE A 72 -2.51 -10.52 -9.31
CA ILE A 72 -2.58 -9.46 -10.30
C ILE A 72 -1.80 -8.30 -9.71
N LEU A 73 -0.57 -8.20 -10.12
CA LEU A 73 0.27 -7.11 -9.69
C LEU A 73 -0.29 -5.81 -10.22
N GLU A 74 -0.12 -4.77 -9.42
CA GLU A 74 -0.45 -3.44 -9.91
C GLU A 74 0.51 -3.10 -11.03
N ASN A 75 -0.01 -2.98 -12.24
CA ASN A 75 0.83 -2.72 -13.39
C ASN A 75 1.60 -1.42 -13.29
N ASP A 76 1.08 -0.47 -12.54
CA ASP A 76 1.69 0.84 -12.42
C ASP A 76 2.45 1.05 -11.12
N ILE A 77 2.69 0.01 -10.33
CA ILE A 77 3.38 0.17 -9.06
C ILE A 77 4.80 0.74 -9.25
N VAL A 78 5.48 0.30 -10.28
CA VAL A 78 6.83 0.80 -10.56
C VAL A 78 6.78 2.29 -10.85
N GLN A 79 5.76 2.71 -11.59
CA GLN A 79 5.58 4.11 -11.94
C GLN A 79 5.27 4.95 -10.69
N VAL A 80 4.40 4.45 -9.83
CA VAL A 80 4.07 5.12 -8.58
C VAL A 80 5.31 5.26 -7.70
N VAL A 81 6.06 4.19 -7.54
CA VAL A 81 7.28 4.20 -6.74
C VAL A 81 8.31 5.17 -7.35
N THR A 82 8.45 5.16 -8.66
CA THR A 82 9.37 6.09 -9.34
C THR A 82 8.98 7.53 -9.07
N GLN A 83 7.70 7.86 -9.14
CA GLN A 83 7.24 9.20 -8.84
C GLN A 83 7.51 9.59 -7.39
N CYS A 84 7.29 8.66 -6.48
CA CYS A 84 7.59 8.90 -5.07
C CYS A 84 9.07 9.17 -4.85
N LEU A 85 9.94 8.45 -5.55
CA LEU A 85 11.37 8.68 -5.48
C LEU A 85 11.74 10.05 -6.04
N CYS A 86 11.18 10.39 -7.19
CA CYS A 86 11.47 11.68 -7.82
C CYS A 86 11.01 12.87 -6.98
N ASN A 87 9.93 12.70 -6.25
CA ASN A 87 9.38 13.75 -5.40
C ASN A 87 9.97 13.76 -3.99
N HIS A 88 10.93 12.89 -3.73
CA HIS A 88 11.58 12.78 -2.43
C HIS A 88 10.63 12.40 -1.29
N TYR A 89 9.58 11.67 -1.62
CA TYR A 89 8.70 11.11 -0.61
C TYR A 89 9.27 9.84 -0.02
N ILE A 90 9.97 9.07 -0.83
CA ILE A 90 10.61 7.83 -0.40
C ILE A 90 12.02 7.77 -0.98
N LYS A 91 12.83 6.92 -0.39
CA LYS A 91 14.20 6.68 -0.85
C LYS A 91 14.48 5.19 -0.84
N VAL A 92 15.43 4.78 -1.65
CA VAL A 92 15.86 3.39 -1.71
C VAL A 92 16.83 3.11 -0.58
N GLU A 93 16.64 1.97 0.06
CA GLU A 93 17.59 1.43 1.03
C GLU A 93 17.81 -0.03 0.73
N MET A 94 19.01 -0.52 1.01
CA MET A 94 19.30 -1.93 0.86
C MET A 94 19.34 -2.56 2.24
N ASN A 95 18.57 -3.63 2.44
CA ASN A 95 18.57 -4.28 3.74
C ASN A 95 19.79 -5.19 3.89
N LYS A 96 19.91 -5.82 5.05
CA LYS A 96 21.08 -6.64 5.35
C LYS A 96 21.26 -7.83 4.42
N SER A 97 20.16 -8.31 3.85
CA SER A 97 20.21 -9.43 2.91
C SER A 97 20.40 -8.97 1.47
N GLY A 98 20.61 -7.68 1.25
CA GLY A 98 20.82 -7.14 -0.10
C GLY A 98 19.56 -6.86 -0.87
N LYS A 99 18.40 -6.95 -0.25
CA LYS A 99 17.14 -6.65 -0.93
C LYS A 99 16.89 -5.16 -0.97
N ILE A 100 16.39 -4.70 -2.12
CA ILE A 100 15.99 -3.31 -2.28
C ILE A 100 14.72 -3.06 -1.46
N SER A 101 14.78 -2.02 -0.65
CA SER A 101 13.66 -1.63 0.20
C SER A 101 13.45 -0.12 0.07
N TYR A 102 12.33 0.35 0.59
CA TYR A 102 11.98 1.76 0.51
C TYR A 102 11.70 2.31 1.89
N ALA A 103 12.19 3.50 2.13
CA ALA A 103 12.01 4.23 3.39
C ALA A 103 11.45 5.62 3.08
N LEU A 104 10.92 6.29 4.08
CA LEU A 104 10.45 7.66 3.90
C LEU A 104 11.64 8.59 3.69
N ASP A 105 11.47 9.58 2.82
CA ASP A 105 12.47 10.60 2.55
C ASP A 105 11.97 11.95 3.08
N PHE A 106 12.76 12.99 2.88
CA PHE A 106 12.56 14.25 3.59
C PHE A 106 11.27 14.98 3.23
N GLU A 107 10.74 14.82 2.02
CA GLU A 107 9.49 15.50 1.65
C GLU A 107 8.24 14.80 2.14
N SER A 108 8.36 13.57 2.64
CA SER A 108 7.20 12.80 3.08
C SER A 108 6.48 13.46 4.23
N SER A 109 7.20 14.05 5.16
CA SER A 109 6.59 14.66 6.33
C SER A 109 5.71 15.85 5.95
N ASN A 110 6.12 16.63 4.95
CA ASN A 110 5.34 17.76 4.50
C ASN A 110 4.00 17.31 3.92
N LEU A 111 4.03 16.31 3.06
CA LEU A 111 2.80 15.81 2.45
C LEU A 111 1.91 15.14 3.48
N LEU A 112 2.47 14.27 4.30
CA LEU A 112 1.69 13.55 5.30
C LEU A 112 1.06 14.50 6.31
N GLN A 113 1.77 15.55 6.69
CA GLN A 113 1.24 16.55 7.60
C GLN A 113 0.06 17.30 6.98
N ALA A 114 0.18 17.60 5.69
CA ALA A 114 -0.86 18.33 4.98
C ALA A 114 -2.16 17.53 4.84
N ILE A 115 -2.07 16.20 4.79
CA ILE A 115 -3.23 15.34 4.55
C ILE A 115 -3.66 14.55 5.78
N SER A 116 -2.99 14.72 6.91
CA SER A 116 -3.22 13.87 8.09
C SER A 116 -4.64 13.95 8.65
N ASP A 117 -5.32 15.06 8.45
CA ASP A 117 -6.67 15.26 8.96
C ASP A 117 -7.76 14.78 8.01
N THR A 118 -7.39 14.30 6.83
CA THR A 118 -8.40 13.83 5.89
C THR A 118 -8.98 12.50 6.32
N ASP A 119 -10.24 12.30 5.99
CA ASP A 119 -10.91 11.03 6.29
C ASP A 119 -10.26 9.87 5.58
N LEU A 120 -9.79 10.10 4.37
CA LEU A 120 -9.12 9.05 3.59
C LEU A 120 -7.89 8.52 4.32
N VAL A 121 -7.05 9.40 4.82
CA VAL A 121 -5.84 8.98 5.55
C VAL A 121 -6.21 8.24 6.82
N LYS A 122 -7.21 8.72 7.54
CA LYS A 122 -7.65 8.04 8.76
C LYS A 122 -8.17 6.65 8.47
N GLU A 123 -8.94 6.50 7.41
CA GLU A 123 -9.45 5.19 7.01
C GLU A 123 -8.33 4.25 6.62
N ILE A 124 -7.38 4.71 5.83
CA ILE A 124 -6.26 3.88 5.42
C ILE A 124 -5.48 3.42 6.64
N LYS A 125 -5.24 4.31 7.59
CA LYS A 125 -4.51 3.93 8.81
C LYS A 125 -5.23 2.85 9.59
N VAL A 126 -6.55 2.95 9.72
CA VAL A 126 -7.34 1.94 10.40
C VAL A 126 -7.25 0.61 9.68
N GLU A 127 -7.35 0.62 8.36
CA GLU A 127 -7.26 -0.59 7.57
C GLU A 127 -5.87 -1.23 7.66
N LEU A 128 -4.82 -0.44 7.67
CA LEU A 128 -3.47 -0.97 7.83
C LEU A 128 -3.28 -1.62 9.20
N GLU A 129 -3.86 -1.05 10.24
CA GLU A 129 -3.84 -1.68 11.57
C GLU A 129 -4.57 -3.01 11.56
N THR A 130 -5.69 -3.08 10.86
CA THR A 130 -6.48 -4.31 10.77
C THR A 130 -5.71 -5.40 10.01
N ILE A 131 -5.06 -5.04 8.92
CA ILE A 131 -4.27 -5.98 8.14
C ILE A 131 -3.05 -6.42 8.92
N GLY A 132 -2.35 -5.48 9.54
CA GLY A 132 -1.13 -5.76 10.27
C GLY A 132 0.09 -5.88 9.38
N GLY A 133 1.23 -6.13 9.98
CA GLY A 133 2.49 -6.21 9.25
C GLY A 133 2.63 -7.50 8.46
N LEU A 134 3.24 -7.38 7.30
CA LEU A 134 3.57 -8.54 6.47
C LEU A 134 5.06 -8.84 6.64
N THR A 135 5.39 -10.11 6.78
CA THR A 135 6.78 -10.54 6.90
C THR A 135 7.26 -11.12 5.58
N ASP A 136 8.57 -11.13 5.41
CA ASP A 136 9.16 -11.75 4.21
C ASP A 136 8.81 -13.24 4.14
N LYS A 137 8.80 -13.90 5.30
CA LYS A 137 8.45 -15.31 5.36
C LYS A 137 7.02 -15.55 4.89
N LEU A 138 6.11 -14.68 5.28
CA LEU A 138 4.73 -14.77 4.84
C LEU A 138 4.64 -14.63 3.33
N LEU A 139 5.39 -13.68 2.77
CA LEU A 139 5.38 -13.46 1.33
C LEU A 139 6.02 -14.60 0.56
N GLU A 140 6.96 -15.31 1.14
CA GLU A 140 7.54 -16.49 0.50
C GLU A 140 6.51 -17.57 0.27
N HIS A 141 5.54 -17.70 1.18
CA HIS A 141 4.45 -18.65 0.99
C HIS A 141 3.50 -18.27 -0.14
N LEU A 142 3.54 -17.02 -0.51
CA LEU A 142 2.72 -16.56 -1.61
C LEU A 142 3.33 -16.90 -2.95
N GLU A 143 4.42 -17.59 -3.00
CA GLU A 143 5.01 -18.08 -4.23
C GLU A 143 4.37 -17.47 -5.45
N PHE A 144 4.86 -16.33 -5.78
CA PHE A 144 4.45 -15.71 -6.99
C PHE A 144 5.01 -16.54 -8.13
N ASP A 145 4.22 -17.42 -8.64
CA ASP A 145 4.55 -18.11 -9.86
C ASP A 145 4.33 -17.14 -11.00
N PHE A 146 5.27 -16.32 -11.17
CA PHE A 146 5.21 -15.39 -12.29
C PHE A 146 5.78 -16.00 -13.53
#